data_2e19f801b1f92373a0331c833e24373e
#
_entry.id   2e19f801b1f92373a0331c833e24373e
#
_cell.length_a   1.000
_cell.length_b   1.000
_cell.length_c   1.000
_cell.angle_alpha   90.00
_cell.angle_beta   90.00
_cell.angle_gamma   90.00
#
_symmetry.space_group_name_H-M   'P 1'
#
loop_
_entity.id
_entity.type
_entity.pdbx_description
1 polymer ?
#
loop_
_entity_poly.entity_id
_entity_poly.type
_entity_poly.pdbx_seq_one_letter_code
_entity_poly.pdbx_strand_id
1 'polypeptide(L)'
;MMRDFPSEDGIMMIGGASAVDIAAEFGTPVYVTDEQRLRENYRNVYNAFARFMDTKIHYACKANTNLAILRVLEQEGSGIDAVSIGEVLTCLKAGFTPDRIMYTGVNVSDKELKQVAETGVMINLDSACEMERLAEIAPCADVSFRITPGVGSGHSAKVTTGNKGAKFGIPLDQVISTYARAKDLGFNIEGIHAHIGSGGQVVEPFMDMMEVLIELVNEIKGLGIDLEFIDMGGGIGVPYKPQEEEMDVGELAMNLTDMIQEETDIDTIVLEPGRYIVCDSTVLLTTVNDIKDTGVKKYVGVDAGFNTLIRPAMYDSYHHVALANKFGKACTDKYDVVGPICESGDYIAHDRVLPDPQVGDLVAVYNAGAYGFSMSSRYNSRPLCAEVMVNEGKAELIREAEDFEDLWRHQIIPERLAR
;
A
#
# COMPACT_ATOMS: atom_id res chain seq x y z
N MET A 1 0.22 16.96 -8.61
CA MET A 1 1.57 16.89 -9.24
C MET A 1 2.47 15.95 -8.42
N MET A 2 3.41 15.23 -9.09
CA MET A 2 4.41 14.43 -8.38
C MET A 2 5.17 15.30 -7.36
N ARG A 3 5.49 14.72 -6.19
CA ARG A 3 6.22 15.41 -5.12
C ARG A 3 7.53 15.98 -5.64
N ASP A 4 7.80 17.24 -5.32
CA ASP A 4 9.12 17.89 -5.47
C ASP A 4 9.86 17.84 -4.12
N PHE A 5 11.18 17.74 -4.17
CA PHE A 5 12.01 17.70 -2.98
C PHE A 5 12.85 18.98 -2.87
N PRO A 6 12.98 19.56 -1.67
CA PRO A 6 13.91 20.67 -1.45
C PRO A 6 15.35 20.25 -1.76
N SER A 7 16.19 21.22 -2.07
CA SER A 7 17.64 20.98 -2.23
C SER A 7 18.48 22.08 -1.59
N GLU A 8 19.60 21.69 -1.05
CA GLU A 8 20.63 22.59 -0.52
C GLU A 8 21.96 22.26 -1.19
N ASP A 9 22.63 23.26 -1.77
CA ASP A 9 23.90 23.12 -2.49
C ASP A 9 23.90 22.02 -3.59
N GLY A 10 22.73 21.78 -4.22
CA GLY A 10 22.57 20.75 -5.24
C GLY A 10 22.46 19.32 -4.67
N ILE A 11 22.18 19.18 -3.39
CA ILE A 11 21.90 17.92 -2.69
C ILE A 11 20.40 17.86 -2.35
N MET A 12 19.76 16.75 -2.67
CA MET A 12 18.36 16.49 -2.34
C MET A 12 18.18 16.38 -0.82
N MET A 13 17.14 17.06 -0.30
CA MET A 13 16.76 16.99 1.11
C MET A 13 15.49 16.16 1.27
N ILE A 14 15.47 15.25 2.25
CA ILE A 14 14.34 14.37 2.58
C ILE A 14 13.95 14.63 4.02
N GLY A 15 12.75 15.15 4.28
CA GLY A 15 12.30 15.50 5.63
C GLY A 15 13.22 16.49 6.37
N GLY A 16 14.00 17.30 5.62
CA GLY A 16 14.98 18.23 6.15
C GLY A 16 16.38 17.65 6.37
N ALA A 17 16.62 16.34 6.09
CA ALA A 17 17.95 15.73 6.16
C ALA A 17 18.56 15.58 4.76
N SER A 18 19.89 15.68 4.66
CA SER A 18 20.64 15.48 3.41
C SER A 18 20.62 14.02 2.99
N ALA A 19 20.21 13.74 1.74
CA ALA A 19 20.23 12.39 1.19
C ALA A 19 21.64 11.77 1.20
N VAL A 20 22.68 12.59 1.03
CA VAL A 20 24.09 12.16 1.07
C VAL A 20 24.49 11.74 2.48
N ASP A 21 24.11 12.51 3.51
CA ASP A 21 24.43 12.18 4.89
C ASP A 21 23.71 10.92 5.36
N ILE A 22 22.43 10.76 4.96
CA ILE A 22 21.67 9.52 5.22
C ILE A 22 22.36 8.31 4.59
N ALA A 23 22.75 8.40 3.33
CA ALA A 23 23.43 7.30 2.64
C ALA A 23 24.82 6.99 3.26
N ALA A 24 25.52 8.02 3.73
CA ALA A 24 26.82 7.85 4.40
C ALA A 24 26.69 7.17 5.79
N GLU A 25 25.61 7.46 6.54
CA GLU A 25 25.37 6.91 7.87
C GLU A 25 24.79 5.48 7.82
N PHE A 26 23.79 5.25 6.97
CA PHE A 26 23.02 4.00 6.97
C PHE A 26 23.37 3.04 5.81
N GLY A 27 24.23 3.48 4.89
CA GLY A 27 24.56 2.72 3.68
C GLY A 27 23.49 2.78 2.60
N THR A 28 23.73 2.06 1.49
CA THR A 28 22.79 1.87 0.38
C THR A 28 22.76 0.39 -0.05
N PRO A 29 21.65 -0.10 -0.63
CA PRO A 29 20.39 0.60 -0.78
C PRO A 29 19.67 0.83 0.56
N VAL A 30 18.89 1.92 0.67
CA VAL A 30 18.13 2.25 1.88
C VAL A 30 16.81 2.94 1.53
N TYR A 31 15.71 2.52 2.16
CA TYR A 31 14.43 3.22 2.08
C TYR A 31 14.40 4.36 3.10
N VAL A 32 14.05 5.55 2.65
CA VAL A 32 14.01 6.76 3.50
C VAL A 32 12.62 7.35 3.47
N THR A 33 11.95 7.34 4.61
CA THR A 33 10.60 7.86 4.79
C THR A 33 10.63 9.23 5.46
N ASP A 34 9.96 10.20 4.86
CA ASP A 34 9.67 11.50 5.45
C ASP A 34 8.39 11.38 6.29
N GLU A 35 8.53 11.46 7.62
CA GLU A 35 7.42 11.33 8.56
C GLU A 35 6.37 12.43 8.38
N GLN A 36 6.80 13.66 8.15
CA GLN A 36 5.88 14.78 7.99
C GLN A 36 4.98 14.57 6.75
N ARG A 37 5.56 14.14 5.64
CA ARG A 37 4.80 13.84 4.42
C ARG A 37 3.82 12.68 4.63
N LEU A 38 4.22 11.64 5.36
CA LEU A 38 3.36 10.52 5.74
C LEU A 38 2.11 11.00 6.49
N ARG A 39 2.30 11.86 7.51
CA ARG A 39 1.22 12.47 8.29
C ARG A 39 0.32 13.38 7.44
N GLU A 40 0.92 14.19 6.58
CA GLU A 40 0.18 15.07 5.66
C GLU A 40 -0.74 14.28 4.73
N ASN A 41 -0.24 13.20 4.13
CA ASN A 41 -1.03 12.35 3.25
C ASN A 41 -2.24 11.76 3.97
N TYR A 42 -2.06 11.25 5.19
CA TYR A 42 -3.15 10.74 6.01
C TYR A 42 -4.19 11.85 6.27
N ARG A 43 -3.74 13.00 6.78
CA ARG A 43 -4.62 14.13 7.12
C ARG A 43 -5.35 14.70 5.92
N ASN A 44 -4.74 14.69 4.73
CA ASN A 44 -5.37 15.15 3.49
C ASN A 44 -6.61 14.32 3.16
N VAL A 45 -6.51 12.99 3.20
CA VAL A 45 -7.67 12.12 2.95
C VAL A 45 -8.70 12.27 4.07
N TYR A 46 -8.28 12.13 5.33
CA TYR A 46 -9.19 12.23 6.46
C TYR A 46 -9.97 13.55 6.45
N ASN A 47 -9.29 14.70 6.35
CA ASN A 47 -9.92 16.00 6.39
C ASN A 47 -10.82 16.28 5.17
N ALA A 48 -10.56 15.67 4.01
CA ALA A 48 -11.41 15.82 2.85
C ALA A 48 -12.82 15.26 3.10
N PHE A 49 -12.91 14.07 3.67
CA PHE A 49 -14.17 13.37 3.95
C PHE A 49 -14.83 13.81 5.27
N ALA A 50 -14.05 13.99 6.33
CA ALA A 50 -14.55 14.36 7.66
C ALA A 50 -15.26 15.73 7.75
N ARG A 51 -15.21 16.53 6.67
CA ARG A 51 -16.01 17.75 6.54
C ARG A 51 -17.49 17.50 6.32
N PHE A 52 -17.83 16.33 5.78
CA PHE A 52 -19.15 16.03 5.26
C PHE A 52 -19.87 14.95 6.10
N MET A 53 -19.15 13.92 6.54
CA MET A 53 -19.74 12.85 7.34
C MET A 53 -18.71 12.19 8.26
N ASP A 54 -19.16 11.33 9.19
CA ASP A 54 -18.23 10.56 10.02
C ASP A 54 -17.35 9.69 9.15
N THR A 55 -16.03 9.74 9.40
CA THR A 55 -15.02 9.18 8.50
C THR A 55 -14.01 8.34 9.27
N LYS A 56 -13.85 7.09 8.86
CA LYS A 56 -12.80 6.20 9.36
C LYS A 56 -11.81 5.89 8.23
N ILE A 57 -10.53 6.08 8.50
CA ILE A 57 -9.47 5.64 7.59
C ILE A 57 -8.88 4.36 8.13
N HIS A 58 -9.02 3.28 7.40
CA HIS A 58 -8.36 2.00 7.64
C HIS A 58 -7.16 1.88 6.70
N TYR A 59 -5.97 2.21 7.19
CA TYR A 59 -4.77 2.13 6.37
C TYR A 59 -4.54 0.69 5.88
N ALA A 60 -4.48 0.50 4.55
CA ALA A 60 -4.18 -0.81 3.95
C ALA A 60 -2.71 -1.18 4.18
N CYS A 61 -2.44 -1.88 5.28
CA CYS A 61 -1.08 -2.08 5.80
C CYS A 61 -0.19 -2.96 4.92
N LYS A 62 -0.77 -3.73 3.99
CA LYS A 62 -0.05 -4.43 2.91
C LYS A 62 0.87 -3.53 2.08
N ALA A 63 0.60 -2.23 2.03
CA ALA A 63 1.44 -1.27 1.32
C ALA A 63 2.80 -1.10 2.00
N ASN A 64 2.85 -1.00 3.33
CA ASN A 64 4.05 -1.02 4.16
C ASN A 64 3.70 -1.34 5.61
N THR A 65 4.26 -2.42 6.17
CA THR A 65 4.01 -2.92 7.53
C THR A 65 5.12 -2.59 8.52
N ASN A 66 6.00 -1.63 8.22
CA ASN A 66 7.03 -1.22 9.17
C ASN A 66 6.39 -0.68 10.46
N LEU A 67 6.84 -1.18 11.62
CA LEU A 67 6.26 -0.84 12.93
C LEU A 67 6.27 0.68 13.23
N ALA A 68 7.32 1.40 12.80
CA ALA A 68 7.39 2.84 13.01
C ALA A 68 6.36 3.58 12.13
N ILE A 69 6.20 3.18 10.87
CA ILE A 69 5.17 3.74 9.97
C ILE A 69 3.77 3.47 10.55
N LEU A 70 3.50 2.23 10.98
CA LEU A 70 2.24 1.88 11.63
C LEU A 70 2.00 2.71 12.89
N ARG A 71 3.04 2.93 13.70
CA ARG A 71 2.93 3.74 14.92
C ARG A 71 2.63 5.22 14.63
N VAL A 72 3.22 5.79 13.58
CA VAL A 72 2.87 7.16 13.11
C VAL A 72 1.38 7.23 12.76
N LEU A 73 0.88 6.25 12.00
CA LEU A 73 -0.53 6.22 11.59
C LEU A 73 -1.49 5.95 12.77
N GLU A 74 -1.07 5.15 13.74
CA GLU A 74 -1.83 4.96 14.99
C GLU A 74 -2.00 6.28 15.74
N GLN A 75 -0.94 7.10 15.82
CA GLN A 75 -0.99 8.43 16.44
C GLN A 75 -1.86 9.43 15.69
N GLU A 76 -1.99 9.29 14.36
CA GLU A 76 -2.91 10.10 13.54
C GLU A 76 -4.39 9.67 13.70
N GLY A 77 -4.67 8.56 14.38
CA GLY A 77 -6.02 8.06 14.58
C GLY A 77 -6.48 7.03 13.54
N SER A 78 -5.59 6.55 12.66
CA SER A 78 -5.93 5.53 11.66
C SER A 78 -6.44 4.24 12.29
N GLY A 79 -7.40 3.58 11.65
CA GLY A 79 -7.62 2.15 11.71
C GLY A 79 -6.72 1.41 10.72
N ILE A 80 -6.93 0.10 10.56
CA ILE A 80 -6.14 -0.78 9.70
C ILE A 80 -7.06 -1.66 8.85
N ASP A 81 -6.77 -1.79 7.54
CA ASP A 81 -7.13 -2.93 6.70
C ASP A 81 -5.95 -3.92 6.68
N ALA A 82 -6.18 -5.12 7.22
CA ALA A 82 -5.21 -6.21 7.29
C ALA A 82 -5.70 -7.43 6.49
N VAL A 83 -4.83 -8.06 5.70
CA VAL A 83 -5.21 -9.16 4.80
C VAL A 83 -4.64 -10.53 5.21
N SER A 84 -3.98 -10.60 6.36
CA SER A 84 -3.46 -11.84 6.96
C SER A 84 -3.36 -11.73 8.47
N ILE A 85 -3.37 -12.86 9.17
CA ILE A 85 -3.11 -12.90 10.62
C ILE A 85 -1.73 -12.29 10.97
N GLY A 86 -0.75 -12.41 10.08
CA GLY A 86 0.57 -11.79 10.29
C GLY A 86 0.49 -10.26 10.32
N GLU A 87 -0.32 -9.67 9.44
CA GLU A 87 -0.56 -8.22 9.44
C GLU A 87 -1.33 -7.79 10.69
N VAL A 88 -2.39 -8.52 11.09
CA VAL A 88 -3.14 -8.25 12.34
C VAL A 88 -2.19 -8.22 13.55
N LEU A 89 -1.38 -9.27 13.73
CA LEU A 89 -0.44 -9.36 14.84
C LEU A 89 0.63 -8.25 14.81
N THR A 90 1.06 -7.85 13.62
CA THR A 90 2.02 -6.74 13.44
C THR A 90 1.39 -5.42 13.86
N CYS A 91 0.13 -5.18 13.50
CA CYS A 91 -0.59 -3.96 13.87
C CYS A 91 -0.89 -3.91 15.38
N LEU A 92 -1.29 -5.02 15.99
CA LEU A 92 -1.43 -5.13 17.45
C LEU A 92 -0.11 -4.81 18.16
N LYS A 93 1.02 -5.33 17.63
CA LYS A 93 2.37 -5.03 18.14
C LYS A 93 2.74 -3.54 17.99
N ALA A 94 2.29 -2.88 16.93
CA ALA A 94 2.49 -1.45 16.71
C ALA A 94 1.62 -0.58 17.64
N GLY A 95 0.64 -1.16 18.36
CA GLY A 95 -0.17 -0.48 19.36
C GLY A 95 -1.61 -0.21 18.97
N PHE A 96 -2.07 -0.71 17.81
CA PHE A 96 -3.49 -0.68 17.47
C PHE A 96 -4.30 -1.58 18.39
N THR A 97 -5.50 -1.16 18.75
CA THR A 97 -6.47 -1.99 19.46
C THR A 97 -7.32 -2.80 18.46
N PRO A 98 -7.87 -3.97 18.84
CA PRO A 98 -8.64 -4.82 17.93
C PRO A 98 -9.82 -4.10 17.24
N ASP A 99 -10.51 -3.22 17.92
CA ASP A 99 -11.64 -2.41 17.44
C ASP A 99 -11.24 -1.41 16.32
N ARG A 100 -9.95 -1.20 16.10
CA ARG A 100 -9.40 -0.36 15.02
C ARG A 100 -8.81 -1.18 13.87
N ILE A 101 -9.01 -2.49 13.87
CA ILE A 101 -8.47 -3.37 12.82
C ILE A 101 -9.62 -4.11 12.16
N MET A 102 -9.74 -4.01 10.85
CA MET A 102 -10.58 -4.84 10.00
C MET A 102 -9.71 -5.84 9.27
N TYR A 103 -10.12 -7.10 9.31
CA TYR A 103 -9.45 -8.18 8.58
C TYR A 103 -10.20 -8.49 7.27
N THR A 104 -9.53 -8.30 6.15
CA THR A 104 -10.07 -8.52 4.79
C THR A 104 -9.28 -9.63 4.08
N GLY A 105 -9.38 -10.86 4.58
CA GLY A 105 -8.70 -12.02 4.01
C GLY A 105 -9.35 -12.53 2.73
N VAL A 106 -8.61 -13.32 1.96
CA VAL A 106 -9.08 -14.02 0.75
C VAL A 106 -8.55 -15.45 0.72
N ASN A 107 -9.41 -16.44 0.45
CA ASN A 107 -9.04 -17.87 0.45
C ASN A 107 -8.45 -18.34 1.78
N VAL A 108 -9.01 -17.90 2.87
CA VAL A 108 -8.52 -18.11 4.24
C VAL A 108 -8.78 -19.56 4.71
N SER A 109 -7.81 -20.15 5.41
CA SER A 109 -7.99 -21.46 6.05
C SER A 109 -8.75 -21.33 7.37
N ASP A 110 -9.42 -22.40 7.83
CA ASP A 110 -10.10 -22.43 9.14
C ASP A 110 -9.14 -22.11 10.29
N LYS A 111 -7.89 -22.55 10.17
CA LYS A 111 -6.84 -22.25 11.16
C LYS A 111 -6.59 -20.75 11.28
N GLU A 112 -6.45 -20.05 10.15
CA GLU A 112 -6.22 -18.61 10.14
C GLU A 112 -7.48 -17.85 10.59
N LEU A 113 -8.64 -18.24 10.07
CA LEU A 113 -9.92 -17.64 10.44
C LEU A 113 -10.15 -17.72 11.96
N LYS A 114 -9.84 -18.87 12.58
CA LYS A 114 -9.88 -19.04 14.03
C LYS A 114 -8.88 -18.10 14.74
N GLN A 115 -7.64 -18.02 14.26
CA GLN A 115 -6.62 -17.15 14.86
C GLN A 115 -7.04 -15.68 14.78
N VAL A 116 -7.65 -15.26 13.67
CA VAL A 116 -8.17 -13.90 13.51
C VAL A 116 -9.33 -13.65 14.46
N ALA A 117 -10.32 -14.52 14.51
CA ALA A 117 -11.47 -14.40 15.41
C ALA A 117 -11.05 -14.31 16.90
N GLU A 118 -10.00 -15.06 17.30
CA GLU A 118 -9.44 -15.01 18.66
C GLU A 118 -8.81 -13.65 19.02
N THR A 119 -8.50 -12.79 18.04
CA THR A 119 -7.97 -11.44 18.29
C THR A 119 -9.05 -10.42 18.59
N GLY A 120 -10.30 -10.71 18.25
CA GLY A 120 -11.44 -9.79 18.43
C GLY A 120 -11.51 -8.64 17.44
N VAL A 121 -10.85 -8.74 16.28
CA VAL A 121 -10.95 -7.77 15.19
C VAL A 121 -12.22 -8.02 14.37
N MET A 122 -12.75 -6.97 13.73
CA MET A 122 -13.83 -7.12 12.75
C MET A 122 -13.36 -7.94 11.55
N ILE A 123 -14.25 -8.79 11.01
CA ILE A 123 -13.94 -9.66 9.87
C ILE A 123 -14.79 -9.25 8.67
N ASN A 124 -14.13 -8.77 7.63
CA ASN A 124 -14.74 -8.50 6.33
C ASN A 124 -14.66 -9.76 5.45
N LEU A 125 -15.80 -10.40 5.27
CA LEU A 125 -15.91 -11.71 4.62
C LEU A 125 -15.90 -11.61 3.10
N ASP A 126 -15.09 -12.43 2.45
CA ASP A 126 -14.91 -12.43 0.99
C ASP A 126 -15.89 -13.37 0.27
N SER A 127 -16.54 -14.29 0.97
CA SER A 127 -17.47 -15.26 0.37
C SER A 127 -18.50 -15.84 1.35
N ALA A 128 -19.63 -16.33 0.81
CA ALA A 128 -20.64 -17.06 1.56
C ALA A 128 -20.05 -18.37 2.20
N CYS A 129 -19.12 -19.02 1.53
CA CYS A 129 -18.45 -20.20 2.07
C CYS A 129 -17.59 -19.88 3.30
N GLU A 130 -16.90 -18.75 3.29
CA GLU A 130 -16.13 -18.26 4.44
C GLU A 130 -17.05 -17.91 5.61
N MET A 131 -18.19 -17.27 5.34
CA MET A 131 -19.21 -16.95 6.33
C MET A 131 -19.72 -18.21 7.05
N GLU A 132 -20.09 -19.28 6.33
CA GLU A 132 -20.56 -20.52 6.95
C GLU A 132 -19.49 -21.14 7.86
N ARG A 133 -18.21 -21.12 7.45
CA ARG A 133 -17.10 -21.61 8.27
C ARG A 133 -16.86 -20.74 9.50
N LEU A 134 -16.98 -19.40 9.37
CA LEU A 134 -16.85 -18.50 10.50
C LEU A 134 -17.95 -18.72 11.52
N ALA A 135 -19.18 -19.00 11.10
CA ALA A 135 -20.30 -19.28 12.00
C ALA A 135 -20.04 -20.50 12.91
N GLU A 136 -19.31 -21.51 12.42
CA GLU A 136 -18.89 -22.67 13.25
C GLU A 136 -17.76 -22.33 14.22
N ILE A 137 -16.90 -21.35 13.85
CA ILE A 137 -15.69 -20.97 14.61
C ILE A 137 -16.02 -19.90 15.66
N ALA A 138 -16.73 -18.85 15.25
CA ALA A 138 -17.03 -17.67 16.05
C ALA A 138 -18.45 -17.15 15.77
N PRO A 139 -19.49 -17.82 16.28
CA PRO A 139 -20.86 -17.32 16.17
C PRO A 139 -20.95 -15.95 16.86
N CYS A 140 -21.74 -15.05 16.30
CA CYS A 140 -21.92 -13.65 16.78
C CYS A 140 -20.67 -12.76 16.60
N ALA A 141 -19.73 -13.10 15.71
CA ALA A 141 -18.64 -12.20 15.34
C ALA A 141 -19.19 -10.93 14.67
N ASP A 142 -18.44 -9.81 14.83
CA ASP A 142 -18.67 -8.58 14.08
C ASP A 142 -18.17 -8.76 12.66
N VAL A 143 -19.06 -8.59 11.67
CA VAL A 143 -18.74 -8.86 10.26
C VAL A 143 -19.22 -7.76 9.33
N SER A 144 -18.48 -7.59 8.25
CA SER A 144 -18.91 -6.92 7.03
C SER A 144 -18.72 -7.87 5.84
N PHE A 145 -19.17 -7.47 4.65
CA PHE A 145 -19.03 -8.32 3.46
C PHE A 145 -18.44 -7.54 2.31
N ARG A 146 -17.41 -8.13 1.70
CA ARG A 146 -16.83 -7.62 0.47
C ARG A 146 -17.68 -8.01 -0.72
N ILE A 147 -18.08 -7.00 -1.50
CA ILE A 147 -18.90 -7.16 -2.70
C ILE A 147 -18.03 -6.94 -3.95
N THR A 148 -18.30 -7.69 -5.02
CA THR A 148 -17.73 -7.43 -6.34
C THR A 148 -18.68 -6.56 -7.14
N PRO A 149 -18.46 -5.23 -7.23
CA PRO A 149 -19.46 -4.30 -7.77
C PRO A 149 -19.64 -4.41 -9.28
N GLY A 150 -18.77 -5.14 -9.98
CA GLY A 150 -18.81 -5.29 -11.45
C GLY A 150 -18.14 -4.14 -12.20
N VAL A 151 -17.66 -3.13 -11.50
CA VAL A 151 -16.87 -2.01 -12.00
C VAL A 151 -15.46 -2.10 -11.43
N GLY A 152 -14.46 -1.63 -12.17
CA GLY A 152 -13.07 -1.73 -11.70
C GLY A 152 -12.17 -0.68 -12.34
N SER A 153 -11.21 -0.20 -11.56
CA SER A 153 -10.19 0.76 -11.97
C SER A 153 -8.81 0.30 -11.49
N GLY A 154 -7.76 0.67 -12.22
CA GLY A 154 -6.38 0.36 -11.81
C GLY A 154 -5.37 0.66 -12.90
N HIS A 155 -4.15 1.02 -12.52
CA HIS A 155 -3.04 1.32 -13.44
C HIS A 155 -2.52 0.07 -14.20
N SER A 156 -2.98 -1.12 -13.83
CA SER A 156 -2.66 -2.40 -14.49
C SER A 156 -3.80 -3.39 -14.28
N ALA A 157 -4.07 -4.24 -15.28
CA ALA A 157 -5.04 -5.34 -15.17
C ALA A 157 -4.76 -6.29 -13.99
N LYS A 158 -3.52 -6.37 -13.52
CA LYS A 158 -3.13 -7.20 -12.37
C LYS A 158 -3.57 -6.63 -11.01
N VAL A 159 -3.96 -5.36 -10.95
CA VAL A 159 -4.38 -4.65 -9.73
C VAL A 159 -5.79 -4.06 -9.84
N THR A 160 -6.57 -4.47 -10.82
CA THR A 160 -8.00 -4.18 -10.96
C THR A 160 -8.80 -5.31 -10.31
N THR A 161 -9.59 -5.02 -9.29
CA THR A 161 -10.20 -6.03 -8.40
C THR A 161 -11.72 -6.03 -8.38
N GLY A 162 -12.38 -4.99 -8.89
CA GLY A 162 -13.85 -4.87 -8.88
C GLY A 162 -14.57 -5.44 -10.10
N ASN A 163 -13.86 -5.92 -11.12
CA ASN A 163 -14.44 -6.41 -12.37
C ASN A 163 -15.20 -7.74 -12.20
N LYS A 164 -16.22 -7.97 -13.05
CA LYS A 164 -16.88 -9.28 -13.17
C LYS A 164 -15.84 -10.38 -13.46
N GLY A 165 -15.84 -11.44 -12.65
CA GLY A 165 -14.86 -12.52 -12.74
C GLY A 165 -13.56 -12.30 -11.94
N ALA A 166 -13.46 -11.23 -11.15
CA ALA A 166 -12.42 -11.10 -10.12
C ALA A 166 -12.53 -12.26 -9.13
N LYS A 167 -11.39 -12.65 -8.52
CA LYS A 167 -11.38 -13.70 -7.48
C LYS A 167 -11.88 -13.23 -6.12
N PHE A 168 -12.27 -11.99 -6.00
CA PHE A 168 -12.60 -11.30 -4.74
C PHE A 168 -14.10 -11.05 -4.65
N GLY A 169 -14.59 -11.13 -3.41
CA GLY A 169 -15.90 -10.64 -3.03
C GLY A 169 -17.09 -11.48 -3.49
N ILE A 170 -18.24 -11.18 -2.91
CA ILE A 170 -19.52 -11.81 -3.18
C ILE A 170 -20.10 -11.23 -4.49
N PRO A 171 -20.51 -12.07 -5.47
CA PRO A 171 -21.19 -11.61 -6.66
C PRO A 171 -22.53 -10.93 -6.34
N LEU A 172 -22.92 -9.91 -7.12
CA LEU A 172 -24.11 -9.10 -6.88
C LEU A 172 -25.40 -9.91 -6.71
N ASP A 173 -25.59 -10.95 -7.51
CA ASP A 173 -26.77 -11.83 -7.46
C ASP A 173 -26.85 -12.70 -6.20
N GLN A 174 -25.79 -12.76 -5.39
CA GLN A 174 -25.72 -13.52 -4.14
C GLN A 174 -25.75 -12.64 -2.89
N VAL A 175 -25.59 -11.32 -3.01
CA VAL A 175 -25.43 -10.42 -1.86
C VAL A 175 -26.60 -10.52 -0.90
N ILE A 176 -27.82 -10.29 -1.39
CA ILE A 176 -29.02 -10.25 -0.55
C ILE A 176 -29.28 -11.60 0.16
N SER A 177 -29.07 -12.70 -0.54
CA SER A 177 -29.19 -14.04 0.08
C SER A 177 -28.11 -14.30 1.12
N THR A 178 -26.90 -13.77 0.93
CA THR A 178 -25.80 -13.90 1.88
C THR A 178 -26.06 -13.10 3.15
N TYR A 179 -26.51 -11.85 3.04
CA TYR A 179 -26.89 -11.03 4.20
C TYR A 179 -28.06 -11.65 5.00
N ALA A 180 -29.10 -12.14 4.31
CA ALA A 180 -30.22 -12.86 4.94
C ALA A 180 -29.71 -14.10 5.72
N ARG A 181 -28.81 -14.87 5.11
CA ARG A 181 -28.21 -16.04 5.75
C ARG A 181 -27.32 -15.68 6.94
N ALA A 182 -26.52 -14.61 6.83
CA ALA A 182 -25.70 -14.10 7.95
C ALA A 182 -26.55 -13.71 9.16
N LYS A 183 -27.69 -13.06 8.92
CA LYS A 183 -28.68 -12.74 9.96
C LYS A 183 -29.22 -14.00 10.64
N ASP A 184 -29.59 -15.04 9.86
CA ASP A 184 -30.06 -16.32 10.38
C ASP A 184 -29.00 -17.05 11.21
N LEU A 185 -27.71 -16.87 10.87
CA LEU A 185 -26.57 -17.43 11.59
C LEU A 185 -26.25 -16.65 12.88
N GLY A 186 -26.81 -15.45 13.07
CA GLY A 186 -26.69 -14.66 14.28
C GLY A 186 -25.44 -13.77 14.33
N PHE A 187 -24.83 -13.46 13.20
CA PHE A 187 -23.73 -12.50 13.13
C PHE A 187 -24.17 -11.07 13.50
N ASN A 188 -23.26 -10.29 14.07
CA ASN A 188 -23.41 -8.85 14.14
C ASN A 188 -22.93 -8.25 12.82
N ILE A 189 -23.87 -7.79 11.99
CA ILE A 189 -23.59 -7.33 10.62
C ILE A 189 -23.48 -5.81 10.66
N GLU A 190 -22.26 -5.27 10.48
CA GLU A 190 -21.99 -3.85 10.66
C GLU A 190 -21.88 -3.05 9.37
N GLY A 191 -21.42 -3.65 8.26
CA GLY A 191 -21.16 -2.88 7.08
C GLY A 191 -21.19 -3.63 5.76
N ILE A 192 -20.95 -2.87 4.70
CA ILE A 192 -20.75 -3.34 3.34
C ILE A 192 -19.45 -2.76 2.79
N HIS A 193 -18.66 -3.57 2.07
CA HIS A 193 -17.36 -3.17 1.52
C HIS A 193 -17.27 -3.48 0.04
N ALA A 194 -16.63 -2.58 -0.72
CA ALA A 194 -16.16 -2.87 -2.07
C ALA A 194 -14.79 -2.23 -2.34
N HIS A 195 -14.06 -2.80 -3.29
CA HIS A 195 -12.77 -2.26 -3.72
C HIS A 195 -12.59 -2.44 -5.23
N ILE A 196 -12.41 -1.34 -5.97
CA ILE A 196 -12.37 -1.34 -7.43
C ILE A 196 -10.98 -1.62 -8.02
N GLY A 197 -9.91 -1.45 -7.23
CA GLY A 197 -8.53 -1.63 -7.69
C GLY A 197 -7.58 -0.58 -7.13
N SER A 198 -6.42 -0.40 -7.73
CA SER A 198 -5.38 0.47 -7.19
C SER A 198 -4.78 1.41 -8.25
N GLY A 199 -4.64 2.68 -7.88
CA GLY A 199 -4.02 3.72 -8.69
C GLY A 199 -5.01 4.48 -9.59
N GLY A 200 -6.28 4.56 -9.20
CA GLY A 200 -7.29 5.41 -9.85
C GLY A 200 -6.91 6.89 -9.75
N GLN A 201 -7.06 7.60 -10.87
CA GLN A 201 -6.76 9.04 -10.96
C GLN A 201 -7.98 9.88 -11.36
N VAL A 202 -9.14 9.23 -11.52
CA VAL A 202 -10.41 9.83 -11.89
C VAL A 202 -11.52 9.39 -10.94
N VAL A 203 -12.52 10.22 -10.72
CA VAL A 203 -13.55 10.06 -9.69
C VAL A 203 -14.66 9.08 -10.12
N GLU A 204 -14.98 9.03 -11.42
CA GLU A 204 -16.14 8.33 -11.95
C GLU A 204 -16.23 6.84 -11.54
N PRO A 205 -15.16 6.02 -11.59
CA PRO A 205 -15.29 4.62 -11.16
C PRO A 205 -15.65 4.42 -9.69
N PHE A 206 -15.32 5.41 -8.83
CA PHE A 206 -15.72 5.39 -7.42
C PHE A 206 -17.20 5.73 -7.26
N MET A 207 -17.71 6.66 -8.07
CA MET A 207 -19.14 6.98 -8.10
C MET A 207 -19.96 5.79 -8.59
N ASP A 208 -19.56 5.18 -9.73
CA ASP A 208 -20.22 3.98 -10.26
C ASP A 208 -20.29 2.83 -9.22
N MET A 209 -19.22 2.65 -8.44
CA MET A 209 -19.20 1.67 -7.34
C MET A 209 -20.16 2.08 -6.23
N MET A 210 -20.18 3.36 -5.88
CA MET A 210 -21.01 3.87 -4.77
C MET A 210 -22.51 3.72 -5.10
N GLU A 211 -22.93 3.98 -6.35
CA GLU A 211 -24.30 3.72 -6.78
C GLU A 211 -24.73 2.27 -6.50
N VAL A 212 -23.88 1.30 -6.87
CA VAL A 212 -24.14 -0.13 -6.60
C VAL A 212 -24.24 -0.42 -5.09
N LEU A 213 -23.34 0.17 -4.27
CA LEU A 213 -23.38 -0.06 -2.83
C LEU A 213 -24.63 0.53 -2.18
N ILE A 214 -25.05 1.72 -2.61
CA ILE A 214 -26.27 2.39 -2.11
C ILE A 214 -27.52 1.57 -2.44
N GLU A 215 -27.65 1.06 -3.65
CA GLU A 215 -28.76 0.16 -4.03
C GLU A 215 -28.80 -1.07 -3.09
N LEU A 216 -27.65 -1.72 -2.86
CA LEU A 216 -27.56 -2.87 -1.98
C LEU A 216 -27.86 -2.55 -0.52
N VAL A 217 -27.38 -1.41 0.00
CA VAL A 217 -27.70 -0.95 1.37
C VAL A 217 -29.21 -0.85 1.57
N ASN A 218 -29.93 -0.25 0.61
CA ASN A 218 -31.38 -0.11 0.67
C ASN A 218 -32.12 -1.47 0.60
N GLU A 219 -31.62 -2.40 -0.22
CA GLU A 219 -32.19 -3.76 -0.26
C GLU A 219 -31.91 -4.53 1.05
N ILE A 220 -30.71 -4.43 1.63
CA ILE A 220 -30.31 -5.05 2.90
C ILE A 220 -31.16 -4.50 4.05
N LYS A 221 -31.43 -3.20 4.05
CA LYS A 221 -32.35 -2.57 5.02
C LYS A 221 -33.75 -3.18 4.93
N GLY A 222 -34.21 -3.57 3.75
CA GLY A 222 -35.46 -4.30 3.53
C GLY A 222 -35.53 -5.67 4.22
N LEU A 223 -34.38 -6.27 4.56
CA LEU A 223 -34.27 -7.49 5.38
C LEU A 223 -34.36 -7.20 6.88
N GLY A 224 -34.45 -5.93 7.30
CA GLY A 224 -34.37 -5.49 8.70
C GLY A 224 -32.94 -5.65 9.24
N ILE A 225 -31.93 -5.33 8.45
CA ILE A 225 -30.54 -5.22 8.81
C ILE A 225 -30.15 -3.74 8.61
N ASP A 226 -29.82 -3.06 9.70
CA ASP A 226 -29.33 -1.69 9.67
C ASP A 226 -27.79 -1.73 9.67
N LEU A 227 -27.17 -1.26 8.60
CA LEU A 227 -25.72 -1.19 8.48
C LEU A 227 -25.19 0.11 9.10
N GLU A 228 -24.05 0.05 9.74
CA GLU A 228 -23.40 1.20 10.39
C GLU A 228 -22.52 1.99 9.42
N PHE A 229 -21.90 1.31 8.44
CA PHE A 229 -20.98 1.97 7.52
C PHE A 229 -21.00 1.40 6.09
N ILE A 230 -20.57 2.25 5.17
CA ILE A 230 -20.14 1.87 3.81
C ILE A 230 -18.61 2.00 3.74
N ASP A 231 -17.92 0.92 3.36
CA ASP A 231 -16.50 0.93 3.09
C ASP A 231 -16.26 0.92 1.58
N MET A 232 -15.69 2.01 1.06
CA MET A 232 -15.37 2.16 -0.35
C MET A 232 -14.03 1.53 -0.74
N GLY A 233 -13.32 0.93 0.22
CA GLY A 233 -11.99 0.39 0.02
C GLY A 233 -10.94 1.47 -0.22
N GLY A 234 -9.85 1.06 -0.83
CA GLY A 234 -8.81 1.99 -1.27
C GLY A 234 -8.94 2.31 -2.76
N GLY A 235 -7.79 2.56 -3.37
CA GLY A 235 -7.73 2.75 -4.83
C GLY A 235 -7.26 4.14 -5.25
N ILE A 236 -7.31 5.14 -4.37
CA ILE A 236 -6.82 6.49 -4.65
C ILE A 236 -5.37 6.44 -5.11
N GLY A 237 -5.12 6.94 -6.32
CA GLY A 237 -3.80 6.95 -6.95
C GLY A 237 -2.93 8.12 -6.49
N VAL A 238 -1.65 8.03 -6.86
CA VAL A 238 -0.68 9.12 -6.74
C VAL A 238 0.01 9.34 -8.08
N PRO A 239 0.44 10.56 -8.40
CA PRO A 239 1.22 10.82 -9.60
C PRO A 239 2.57 10.11 -9.54
N TYR A 240 2.88 9.31 -10.56
CA TYR A 240 4.20 8.68 -10.73
C TYR A 240 5.09 9.44 -11.71
N LYS A 241 4.49 10.10 -12.70
CA LYS A 241 5.22 10.88 -13.70
C LYS A 241 5.05 12.38 -13.44
N PRO A 242 6.07 13.19 -13.78
CA PRO A 242 6.01 14.63 -13.53
C PRO A 242 4.81 15.37 -14.15
N GLN A 243 4.26 14.82 -15.25
CA GLN A 243 3.12 15.39 -15.98
C GLN A 243 1.75 14.85 -15.53
N GLU A 244 1.71 13.86 -14.65
CA GLU A 244 0.45 13.33 -14.12
C GLU A 244 -0.12 14.28 -13.08
N GLU A 245 -1.42 14.46 -13.11
CA GLU A 245 -2.18 15.23 -12.13
C GLU A 245 -2.56 14.34 -10.95
N GLU A 246 -2.69 14.94 -9.79
CA GLU A 246 -3.19 14.28 -8.59
C GLU A 246 -4.73 14.26 -8.64
N MET A 247 -5.35 13.19 -8.15
CA MET A 247 -6.80 13.15 -7.98
C MET A 247 -7.23 14.23 -6.99
N ASP A 248 -8.29 14.95 -7.31
CA ASP A 248 -8.93 15.86 -6.35
C ASP A 248 -9.73 15.04 -5.32
N VAL A 249 -9.08 14.77 -4.18
CA VAL A 249 -9.70 14.01 -3.08
C VAL A 249 -10.87 14.79 -2.45
N GLY A 250 -10.86 16.14 -2.56
CA GLY A 250 -11.96 16.97 -2.09
C GLY A 250 -13.21 16.80 -2.96
N GLU A 251 -13.06 16.76 -4.30
CA GLU A 251 -14.15 16.46 -5.23
C GLU A 251 -14.68 15.04 -5.01
N LEU A 252 -13.78 14.06 -4.89
CA LEU A 252 -14.17 12.67 -4.58
C LEU A 252 -15.00 12.60 -3.30
N ALA A 253 -14.54 13.25 -2.23
CA ALA A 253 -15.21 13.25 -0.93
C ALA A 253 -16.61 13.85 -1.04
N MET A 254 -16.74 15.04 -1.63
CA MET A 254 -18.01 15.73 -1.80
C MET A 254 -19.01 14.84 -2.55
N ASN A 255 -18.62 14.32 -3.71
CA ASN A 255 -19.53 13.54 -4.54
C ASN A 255 -20.02 12.27 -3.83
N LEU A 256 -19.10 11.50 -3.21
CA LEU A 256 -19.48 10.25 -2.57
C LEU A 256 -20.33 10.46 -1.30
N THR A 257 -19.99 11.48 -0.50
CA THR A 257 -20.75 11.75 0.72
C THR A 257 -22.14 12.31 0.44
N ASP A 258 -22.29 13.16 -0.58
CA ASP A 258 -23.60 13.65 -1.02
C ASP A 258 -24.50 12.48 -1.47
N MET A 259 -23.99 11.54 -2.29
CA MET A 259 -24.73 10.35 -2.72
C MET A 259 -25.20 9.50 -1.52
N ILE A 260 -24.31 9.22 -0.56
CA ILE A 260 -24.64 8.41 0.63
C ILE A 260 -25.73 9.09 1.47
N GLN A 261 -25.58 10.39 1.74
CA GLN A 261 -26.50 11.16 2.60
C GLN A 261 -27.87 11.39 1.96
N GLU A 262 -27.95 11.51 0.64
CA GLU A 262 -29.22 11.70 -0.08
C GLU A 262 -30.04 10.43 -0.17
N GLU A 263 -29.41 9.26 -0.23
CA GLU A 263 -30.06 8.00 -0.60
C GLU A 263 -30.07 6.93 0.50
N THR A 264 -29.33 7.14 1.62
CA THR A 264 -29.28 6.17 2.73
C THR A 264 -29.36 6.85 4.09
N ASP A 265 -29.49 6.06 5.17
CA ASP A 265 -29.38 6.53 6.56
C ASP A 265 -27.98 6.24 7.15
N ILE A 266 -26.99 5.94 6.31
CA ILE A 266 -25.60 5.64 6.75
C ILE A 266 -24.89 6.95 7.11
N ASP A 267 -24.35 7.00 8.33
CA ASP A 267 -23.63 8.19 8.84
C ASP A 267 -22.10 8.05 8.72
N THR A 268 -21.58 6.85 8.50
CA THR A 268 -20.14 6.57 8.51
C THR A 268 -19.63 6.05 7.17
N ILE A 269 -18.60 6.71 6.62
CA ILE A 269 -17.84 6.19 5.49
C ILE A 269 -16.47 5.68 5.96
N VAL A 270 -16.08 4.51 5.45
CA VAL A 270 -14.76 3.91 5.66
C VAL A 270 -13.96 3.95 4.36
N LEU A 271 -12.67 4.24 4.46
CA LEU A 271 -11.73 4.24 3.33
C LEU A 271 -10.50 3.41 3.68
N GLU A 272 -9.93 2.70 2.69
CA GLU A 272 -8.74 1.86 2.85
C GLU A 272 -7.53 2.35 2.01
N PRO A 273 -7.09 3.62 2.12
CA PRO A 273 -5.96 4.11 1.37
C PRO A 273 -4.66 3.46 1.87
N GLY A 274 -3.97 2.75 0.99
CA GLY A 274 -2.61 2.27 1.25
C GLY A 274 -1.59 3.12 0.50
N ARG A 275 -1.63 3.03 -0.84
CA ARG A 275 -0.71 3.75 -1.74
C ARG A 275 -0.69 5.25 -1.47
N TYR A 276 -1.84 5.89 -1.41
CA TYR A 276 -1.94 7.34 -1.26
C TYR A 276 -1.15 7.84 -0.03
N ILE A 277 -1.20 7.09 1.08
CA ILE A 277 -0.60 7.50 2.34
C ILE A 277 0.94 7.37 2.31
N VAL A 278 1.47 6.21 1.87
CA VAL A 278 2.91 5.92 2.07
C VAL A 278 3.76 6.08 0.81
N CYS A 279 3.17 6.15 -0.39
CA CYS A 279 3.92 6.01 -1.64
C CYS A 279 4.99 7.08 -1.81
N ASP A 280 4.61 8.35 -1.79
CA ASP A 280 5.46 9.50 -2.05
C ASP A 280 6.16 10.03 -0.79
N SER A 281 5.82 9.50 0.38
CA SER A 281 6.54 9.80 1.61
C SER A 281 7.92 9.15 1.66
N THR A 282 8.19 8.17 0.79
CA THR A 282 9.43 7.38 0.85
C THR A 282 10.14 7.36 -0.49
N VAL A 283 11.45 7.53 -0.45
CA VAL A 283 12.37 7.30 -1.57
C VAL A 283 13.28 6.12 -1.27
N LEU A 284 13.74 5.42 -2.32
CA LEU A 284 14.83 4.45 -2.24
C LEU A 284 16.11 5.12 -2.70
N LEU A 285 17.10 5.22 -1.80
CA LEU A 285 18.45 5.68 -2.13
C LEU A 285 19.33 4.49 -2.51
N THR A 286 20.09 4.64 -3.58
CA THR A 286 20.96 3.58 -4.12
C THR A 286 22.20 4.20 -4.76
N THR A 287 23.34 3.54 -4.66
CA THR A 287 24.64 4.05 -5.15
C THR A 287 24.95 3.54 -6.54
N VAL A 288 25.48 4.41 -7.40
CA VAL A 288 25.99 4.04 -8.73
C VAL A 288 27.30 3.26 -8.59
N ASN A 289 27.29 2.02 -9.04
CA ASN A 289 28.43 1.10 -9.01
C ASN A 289 29.14 0.97 -10.38
N ASP A 290 28.39 1.18 -11.48
CA ASP A 290 28.93 1.02 -12.83
C ASP A 290 28.20 1.92 -13.83
N ILE A 291 28.89 2.30 -14.89
CA ILE A 291 28.33 3.03 -16.02
C ILE A 291 28.79 2.35 -17.30
N LYS A 292 27.83 1.98 -18.15
CA LYS A 292 28.11 1.25 -19.38
C LYS A 292 27.45 1.93 -20.58
N ASP A 293 28.22 2.17 -21.62
CA ASP A 293 27.74 2.55 -22.94
C ASP A 293 27.97 1.39 -23.91
N THR A 294 26.90 0.85 -24.50
CA THR A 294 26.96 -0.24 -25.46
C THR A 294 26.94 0.24 -26.90
N GLY A 295 26.91 1.56 -27.12
CA GLY A 295 26.70 2.17 -28.44
C GLY A 295 25.22 2.16 -28.89
N VAL A 296 24.37 1.41 -28.20
CA VAL A 296 22.91 1.35 -28.42
C VAL A 296 22.15 1.93 -27.25
N LYS A 297 22.58 1.63 -26.03
CA LYS A 297 22.01 2.09 -24.77
C LYS A 297 23.09 2.46 -23.77
N LYS A 298 22.77 3.42 -22.93
CA LYS A 298 23.57 3.79 -21.75
C LYS A 298 22.91 3.29 -20.48
N TYR A 299 23.70 2.65 -19.64
CA TYR A 299 23.24 2.07 -18.37
C TYR A 299 23.92 2.73 -17.18
N VAL A 300 23.15 2.96 -16.14
CA VAL A 300 23.61 3.28 -14.80
C VAL A 300 23.32 2.06 -13.91
N GLY A 301 24.37 1.33 -13.54
CA GLY A 301 24.28 0.18 -12.66
C GLY A 301 24.31 0.62 -11.21
N VAL A 302 23.30 0.23 -10.43
CA VAL A 302 23.16 0.59 -9.02
C VAL A 302 23.13 -0.66 -8.11
N ASP A 303 23.27 -0.47 -6.79
CA ASP A 303 23.25 -1.58 -5.82
C ASP A 303 21.83 -2.07 -5.45
N ALA A 304 20.76 -1.35 -5.81
CA ALA A 304 19.39 -1.83 -5.74
C ALA A 304 18.97 -2.55 -7.04
N GLY A 305 18.29 -3.68 -6.92
CA GLY A 305 17.70 -4.38 -8.06
C GLY A 305 16.21 -4.67 -7.84
N PHE A 306 15.61 -5.48 -8.70
CA PHE A 306 14.21 -5.86 -8.52
C PHE A 306 13.96 -6.65 -7.23
N ASN A 307 14.98 -7.26 -6.65
CA ASN A 307 14.90 -7.86 -5.30
C ASN A 307 14.63 -6.82 -4.22
N THR A 308 15.06 -5.57 -4.44
CA THR A 308 14.80 -4.43 -3.55
C THR A 308 13.48 -3.74 -3.93
N LEU A 309 13.25 -3.44 -5.21
CA LEU A 309 12.05 -2.79 -5.74
C LEU A 309 11.51 -3.56 -6.95
N ILE A 310 10.60 -4.51 -6.71
CA ILE A 310 10.09 -5.44 -7.75
C ILE A 310 9.15 -4.77 -8.76
N ARG A 311 8.54 -3.64 -8.42
CA ARG A 311 7.44 -3.03 -9.16
C ARG A 311 7.73 -2.73 -10.64
N PRO A 312 8.90 -2.19 -11.04
CA PRO A 312 9.22 -2.00 -12.45
C PRO A 312 9.23 -3.32 -13.23
N ALA A 313 9.84 -4.38 -12.67
CA ALA A 313 9.93 -5.68 -13.33
C ALA A 313 8.57 -6.43 -13.36
N MET A 314 7.74 -6.34 -12.32
CA MET A 314 6.50 -7.10 -12.20
C MET A 314 5.31 -6.46 -12.89
N TYR A 315 5.20 -5.13 -12.84
CA TYR A 315 4.04 -4.34 -13.25
C TYR A 315 4.34 -3.32 -14.35
N ASP A 316 5.60 -3.24 -14.82
CA ASP A 316 6.07 -2.16 -15.70
C ASP A 316 5.81 -0.76 -15.11
N SER A 317 5.89 -0.67 -13.77
CA SER A 317 5.59 0.56 -13.06
C SER A 317 6.68 1.60 -13.28
N TYR A 318 6.25 2.79 -13.64
CA TYR A 318 7.15 3.93 -13.71
C TYR A 318 7.56 4.36 -12.30
N HIS A 319 8.87 4.60 -12.11
CA HIS A 319 9.40 5.35 -10.97
C HIS A 319 10.27 6.48 -11.52
N HIS A 320 10.06 7.69 -10.98
CA HIS A 320 10.94 8.81 -11.29
C HIS A 320 12.28 8.60 -10.59
N VAL A 321 13.35 9.04 -11.26
CA VAL A 321 14.72 8.86 -10.76
C VAL A 321 15.47 10.18 -10.92
N ALA A 322 16.24 10.54 -9.90
CA ALA A 322 17.13 11.71 -9.89
C ALA A 322 18.49 11.36 -9.27
N LEU A 323 19.55 12.09 -9.63
CA LEU A 323 20.81 12.04 -8.89
C LEU A 323 20.70 12.95 -7.67
N ALA A 324 20.63 12.35 -6.48
CA ALA A 324 20.39 13.06 -5.23
C ALA A 324 21.54 14.02 -4.85
N ASN A 325 22.79 13.68 -5.21
CA ASN A 325 23.99 14.48 -4.99
C ASN A 325 24.32 15.45 -6.15
N LYS A 326 23.50 15.45 -7.20
CA LYS A 326 23.55 16.37 -8.35
C LYS A 326 22.17 16.96 -8.63
N PHE A 327 21.37 17.15 -7.59
CA PHE A 327 19.99 17.55 -7.70
C PHE A 327 19.84 18.94 -8.33
N GLY A 328 18.92 19.07 -9.28
CA GLY A 328 18.70 20.31 -10.02
C GLY A 328 19.77 20.65 -11.08
N LYS A 329 20.81 19.82 -11.25
CA LYS A 329 21.76 20.00 -12.38
C LYS A 329 21.11 19.68 -13.72
N ALA A 330 21.60 20.34 -14.79
CA ALA A 330 21.10 20.10 -16.14
C ALA A 330 21.29 18.64 -16.54
N CYS A 331 20.21 18.03 -16.99
CA CYS A 331 20.24 16.66 -17.52
C CYS A 331 20.90 16.66 -18.91
N THR A 332 21.73 15.67 -19.18
CA THR A 332 22.61 15.64 -20.36
C THR A 332 22.26 14.55 -21.35
N ASP A 333 21.84 13.38 -20.87
CA ASP A 333 21.61 12.21 -21.72
C ASP A 333 20.59 11.25 -21.10
N LYS A 334 20.18 10.22 -21.86
CA LYS A 334 19.26 9.18 -21.45
C LYS A 334 19.98 7.94 -20.97
N TYR A 335 19.53 7.40 -19.85
CA TYR A 335 20.05 6.20 -19.23
C TYR A 335 18.94 5.24 -18.82
N ASP A 336 19.22 3.94 -18.92
CA ASP A 336 18.46 2.92 -18.18
C ASP A 336 19.16 2.70 -16.85
N VAL A 337 18.39 2.72 -15.74
CA VAL A 337 18.88 2.43 -14.40
C VAL A 337 18.61 0.95 -14.11
N VAL A 338 19.69 0.19 -13.85
CA VAL A 338 19.66 -1.28 -13.74
C VAL A 338 20.30 -1.75 -12.45
N GLY A 339 19.82 -2.87 -11.94
CA GLY A 339 20.31 -3.47 -10.70
C GLY A 339 21.38 -4.55 -10.91
N PRO A 340 21.79 -5.19 -9.79
CA PRO A 340 22.85 -6.21 -9.78
C PRO A 340 22.32 -7.65 -9.90
N ILE A 341 21.04 -7.85 -10.22
CA ILE A 341 20.44 -9.18 -10.33
C ILE A 341 20.80 -9.79 -11.69
N CYS A 342 21.12 -11.07 -11.72
CA CYS A 342 21.57 -11.78 -12.92
C CYS A 342 20.42 -12.14 -13.89
N GLU A 343 19.52 -11.18 -14.13
CA GLU A 343 18.38 -11.31 -15.06
C GLU A 343 18.24 -10.07 -15.94
N SER A 344 17.89 -10.29 -17.22
CA SER A 344 17.70 -9.19 -18.18
C SER A 344 16.52 -8.27 -17.83
N GLY A 345 15.64 -8.69 -16.93
CA GLY A 345 14.50 -7.90 -16.42
C GLY A 345 14.83 -7.01 -15.23
N ASP A 346 16.10 -6.95 -14.77
CA ASP A 346 16.49 -6.16 -13.61
C ASP A 346 16.65 -4.67 -13.93
N TYR A 347 15.52 -4.03 -14.12
CA TYR A 347 15.43 -2.58 -14.34
C TYR A 347 14.73 -1.89 -13.18
N ILE A 348 15.29 -0.77 -12.74
CA ILE A 348 14.63 0.20 -11.86
C ILE A 348 13.89 1.24 -12.71
N ALA A 349 14.49 1.67 -13.82
CA ALA A 349 13.88 2.66 -14.72
C ALA A 349 14.45 2.59 -16.14
N HIS A 350 13.61 2.90 -17.13
CA HIS A 350 13.99 2.98 -18.54
C HIS A 350 13.98 4.42 -19.02
N ASP A 351 14.94 4.79 -19.88
CA ASP A 351 14.99 6.07 -20.61
C ASP A 351 14.91 7.31 -19.70
N ARG A 352 15.62 7.32 -18.58
CA ARG A 352 15.68 8.49 -17.69
C ARG A 352 16.71 9.50 -18.15
N VAL A 353 16.29 10.77 -18.28
CA VAL A 353 17.20 11.87 -18.60
C VAL A 353 17.86 12.33 -17.30
N LEU A 354 19.17 12.13 -17.19
CA LEU A 354 19.94 12.40 -15.97
C LEU A 354 21.09 13.40 -16.25
N PRO A 355 21.57 14.14 -15.24
CA PRO A 355 22.88 14.77 -15.29
C PRO A 355 23.95 13.69 -15.54
N ASP A 356 25.12 14.05 -16.02
CA ASP A 356 26.20 13.10 -16.29
C ASP A 356 26.54 12.28 -15.03
N PRO A 357 26.18 10.95 -14.99
CA PRO A 357 26.35 10.13 -13.79
C PRO A 357 27.81 9.66 -13.67
N GLN A 358 28.26 9.49 -12.45
CA GLN A 358 29.60 8.97 -12.11
C GLN A 358 29.46 7.83 -11.10
N VAL A 359 30.42 6.91 -11.08
CA VAL A 359 30.52 5.90 -10.03
C VAL A 359 30.64 6.59 -8.66
N GLY A 360 29.85 6.16 -7.69
CA GLY A 360 29.73 6.77 -6.39
C GLY A 360 28.61 7.84 -6.29
N ASP A 361 27.97 8.22 -7.41
CA ASP A 361 26.79 9.09 -7.32
C ASP A 361 25.63 8.39 -6.62
N LEU A 362 24.79 9.18 -5.98
CA LEU A 362 23.61 8.72 -5.26
C LEU A 362 22.35 8.92 -6.10
N VAL A 363 21.64 7.85 -6.36
CA VAL A 363 20.37 7.82 -7.10
C VAL A 363 19.22 7.78 -6.09
N ALA A 364 18.25 8.67 -6.22
CA ALA A 364 16.96 8.64 -5.53
C ALA A 364 15.87 8.10 -6.47
N VAL A 365 15.20 7.02 -6.05
CA VAL A 365 14.05 6.43 -6.73
C VAL A 365 12.80 6.85 -5.97
N TYR A 366 11.92 7.62 -6.62
CA TYR A 366 10.74 8.23 -6.03
C TYR A 366 9.61 7.23 -5.85
N ASN A 367 8.62 7.60 -5.02
CA ASN A 367 7.38 6.83 -4.83
C ASN A 367 7.63 5.37 -4.41
N ALA A 368 8.64 5.15 -3.56
CA ALA A 368 9.06 3.82 -3.16
C ALA A 368 8.38 3.29 -1.89
N GLY A 369 7.51 4.09 -1.24
CA GLY A 369 6.93 3.74 0.06
C GLY A 369 5.85 2.67 0.02
N ALA A 370 5.09 2.58 -1.08
CA ALA A 370 4.03 1.59 -1.22
C ALA A 370 4.49 0.41 -2.07
N TYR A 371 4.38 -0.80 -1.51
CA TYR A 371 4.74 -2.05 -2.21
C TYR A 371 6.20 -2.07 -2.69
N GLY A 372 7.08 -1.33 -2.02
CA GLY A 372 8.52 -1.35 -2.18
C GLY A 372 9.12 -2.40 -1.27
N PHE A 373 9.46 -2.01 -0.04
CA PHE A 373 10.04 -2.93 0.94
C PHE A 373 9.15 -4.16 1.22
N SER A 374 7.82 -3.96 1.33
CA SER A 374 6.87 -5.05 1.60
C SER A 374 6.86 -6.16 0.54
N MET A 375 7.33 -5.89 -0.69
CA MET A 375 7.48 -6.87 -1.76
C MET A 375 8.93 -7.23 -2.06
N SER A 376 9.89 -6.76 -1.28
CA SER A 376 11.30 -7.08 -1.46
C SER A 376 11.59 -8.55 -1.14
N SER A 377 12.68 -9.07 -1.67
CA SER A 377 13.05 -10.47 -1.54
C SER A 377 14.56 -10.67 -1.38
N ARG A 378 14.95 -11.87 -0.91
CA ARG A 378 16.35 -12.30 -0.81
C ARG A 378 16.86 -12.99 -2.08
N TYR A 379 16.27 -12.65 -3.24
CA TYR A 379 16.70 -13.25 -4.50
C TYR A 379 18.17 -12.97 -4.80
N ASN A 380 18.85 -13.92 -5.42
CA ASN A 380 20.31 -13.98 -5.56
C ASN A 380 21.09 -13.94 -4.24
N SER A 381 20.46 -14.38 -3.11
CA SER A 381 21.06 -14.35 -1.76
C SER A 381 21.55 -12.96 -1.37
N ARG A 382 20.76 -11.92 -1.72
CA ARG A 382 21.02 -10.55 -1.28
C ARG A 382 20.19 -10.24 -0.04
N PRO A 383 20.82 -9.75 1.05
CA PRO A 383 20.11 -9.31 2.25
C PRO A 383 19.12 -8.19 1.96
N LEU A 384 18.06 -8.10 2.76
CA LEU A 384 17.13 -6.97 2.73
C LEU A 384 17.82 -5.71 3.27
N CYS A 385 17.52 -4.56 2.67
CA CYS A 385 18.14 -3.29 3.05
C CYS A 385 17.51 -2.67 4.29
N ALA A 386 18.16 -1.62 4.81
CA ALA A 386 17.67 -0.82 5.93
C ALA A 386 16.46 0.05 5.53
N GLU A 387 15.66 0.42 6.54
CA GLU A 387 14.64 1.47 6.45
C GLU A 387 14.94 2.55 7.49
N VAL A 388 14.83 3.82 7.07
CA VAL A 388 15.11 5.02 7.87
C VAL A 388 13.88 5.92 7.82
N MET A 389 13.56 6.57 8.93
CA MET A 389 12.56 7.64 9.00
C MET A 389 13.24 8.96 9.32
N VAL A 390 12.81 10.01 8.65
CA VAL A 390 13.32 11.37 8.90
C VAL A 390 12.20 12.23 9.45
N ASN A 391 12.46 12.87 10.59
CA ASN A 391 11.58 13.85 11.20
C ASN A 391 12.38 15.10 11.57
N GLU A 392 11.96 16.28 11.09
CA GLU A 392 12.59 17.58 11.36
C GLU A 392 14.11 17.58 11.13
N GLY A 393 14.57 16.97 10.06
CA GLY A 393 15.99 16.90 9.71
C GLY A 393 16.81 15.81 10.45
N LYS A 394 16.20 15.07 11.38
CA LYS A 394 16.83 13.96 12.07
C LYS A 394 16.47 12.63 11.43
N ALA A 395 17.46 11.88 10.96
CA ALA A 395 17.30 10.54 10.44
C ALA A 395 17.43 9.50 11.56
N GLU A 396 16.50 8.54 11.61
CA GLU A 396 16.46 7.48 12.61
C GLU A 396 16.23 6.13 11.93
N LEU A 397 17.01 5.12 12.34
CA LEU A 397 16.86 3.76 11.84
C LEU A 397 15.55 3.16 12.37
N ILE A 398 14.68 2.69 11.45
CA ILE A 398 13.41 2.02 11.77
C ILE A 398 13.39 0.54 11.39
N ARG A 399 14.40 0.07 10.65
CA ARG A 399 14.72 -1.32 10.38
C ARG A 399 16.20 -1.46 10.07
N GLU A 400 16.88 -2.37 10.74
CA GLU A 400 18.26 -2.75 10.43
C GLU A 400 18.31 -3.47 9.07
N ALA A 401 19.39 -3.25 8.32
CA ALA A 401 19.67 -4.10 7.16
C ALA A 401 19.94 -5.53 7.64
N GLU A 402 19.54 -6.51 6.86
CA GLU A 402 19.89 -7.91 7.14
C GLU A 402 21.38 -8.14 6.93
N ASP A 403 21.96 -9.04 7.71
CA ASP A 403 23.29 -9.60 7.49
C ASP A 403 23.24 -10.93 6.72
N PHE A 404 24.40 -11.50 6.40
CA PHE A 404 24.43 -12.78 5.69
C PHE A 404 23.90 -13.95 6.52
N GLU A 405 23.92 -13.87 7.87
CA GLU A 405 23.38 -14.93 8.72
C GLU A 405 21.85 -15.00 8.62
N ASP A 406 21.18 -13.90 8.36
CA ASP A 406 19.73 -13.86 8.12
C ASP A 406 19.30 -14.68 6.91
N LEU A 407 20.21 -14.88 5.94
CA LEU A 407 19.90 -15.67 4.72
C LEU A 407 19.73 -17.15 5.00
N TRP A 408 20.40 -17.68 6.04
CA TRP A 408 20.37 -19.11 6.37
C TRP A 408 19.95 -19.46 7.80
N ARG A 409 19.56 -18.48 8.62
CA ARG A 409 19.13 -18.64 10.03
C ARG A 409 18.17 -19.79 10.27
N HIS A 410 17.26 -20.06 9.31
CA HIS A 410 16.26 -21.11 9.41
C HIS A 410 16.56 -22.35 8.57
N GLN A 411 17.76 -22.45 7.96
CA GLN A 411 18.15 -23.60 7.16
C GLN A 411 18.83 -24.65 8.04
N ILE A 412 18.51 -25.91 7.80
CA ILE A 412 19.04 -27.05 8.56
C ILE A 412 19.76 -27.97 7.60
N ILE A 413 21.04 -28.31 7.90
CA ILE A 413 21.79 -29.38 7.22
C ILE A 413 21.44 -30.67 7.94
N PRO A 414 20.77 -31.64 7.29
CA PRO A 414 20.50 -32.96 7.89
C PRO A 414 21.80 -33.66 8.28
N GLU A 415 21.79 -34.42 9.40
CA GLU A 415 22.98 -35.12 9.92
C GLU A 415 23.71 -35.97 8.87
N ARG A 416 22.98 -36.66 7.99
CA ARG A 416 23.55 -37.45 6.88
C ARG A 416 24.37 -36.64 5.87
N LEU A 417 24.26 -35.33 5.86
CA LEU A 417 25.00 -34.38 4.99
C LEU A 417 26.01 -33.56 5.79
N ALA A 418 26.01 -33.66 7.11
CA ALA A 418 27.03 -33.05 7.96
C ALA A 418 28.40 -33.69 7.68
N ARG A 419 29.46 -32.86 7.56
CA ARG A 419 30.81 -33.34 7.32
C ARG A 419 31.50 -33.68 8.64
#